data_acdbc9014836356ada380401009abcb3
#
_entry.id   acdbc9014836356ada380401009abcb3
#
_cell.length_a   1.000
_cell.length_b   1.000
_cell.length_c   1.000
_cell.angle_alpha   90.00
_cell.angle_beta   90.00
_cell.angle_gamma   90.00
#
_symmetry.space_group_name_H-M   'P 1'
#
loop_
_entity.id
_entity.type
_entity.pdbx_description
1 polymer ?
#
loop_
_entity_poly.entity_id
_entity_poly.type
_entity_poly.pdbx_seq_one_letter_code
_entity_poly.pdbx_strand_id
1 'polypeptide(L)'
;MSKGLKIGIVVFIVLIIVVVGFLVYRNFSAKSVGIDPNTTNEKGKEGTTSLDSSKVLVVYFSQGGNTQKLAKLISDKVGGDFVRIETVQTYPNPETNYNELADMAKKERDNDERPELKDLDINLDDYDTIFVGYPIWWYTLPMPMYTFFDTYDFSEKTIVPFNTHEGSGDGGTYETIEKFEPNATVLEGLAIRGGDMANDQSSKVDNWLKDLGFIK
;
A
#
# COMPACT_ATOMS: atom_id res chain seq x y z
N MET A 1 25.81 32.77 -26.75
CA MET A 1 26.52 32.36 -25.52
C MET A 1 27.60 31.36 -25.87
N SER A 2 28.86 31.64 -25.54
CA SER A 2 29.99 30.76 -25.82
C SER A 2 29.91 29.45 -25.04
N LYS A 3 30.48 28.36 -25.59
CA LYS A 3 30.51 27.04 -24.90
C LYS A 3 31.09 27.12 -23.48
N GLY A 4 32.09 28.00 -23.26
CA GLY A 4 32.71 28.21 -21.94
C GLY A 4 31.76 28.83 -20.90
N LEU A 5 30.86 29.71 -21.30
CA LEU A 5 29.91 30.35 -20.40
C LEU A 5 28.81 29.33 -19.92
N LYS A 6 28.41 28.39 -20.79
CA LYS A 6 27.46 27.33 -20.42
C LYS A 6 28.06 26.34 -19.42
N ILE A 7 29.32 25.96 -19.60
CA ILE A 7 30.04 25.06 -18.67
C ILE A 7 30.21 25.72 -17.29
N GLY A 8 30.56 27.01 -17.25
CA GLY A 8 30.70 27.76 -16.00
C GLY A 8 29.40 27.84 -15.21
N ILE A 9 28.25 28.03 -15.87
CA ILE A 9 26.93 28.08 -15.23
C ILE A 9 26.54 26.70 -14.64
N VAL A 10 26.79 25.61 -15.37
CA VAL A 10 26.50 24.26 -14.88
C VAL A 10 27.34 23.89 -13.66
N VAL A 11 28.64 24.20 -13.68
CA VAL A 11 29.55 23.95 -12.53
C VAL A 11 29.12 24.78 -11.31
N PHE A 12 28.68 26.03 -11.52
CA PHE A 12 28.22 26.89 -10.42
C PHE A 12 26.93 26.39 -9.79
N ILE A 13 25.97 25.89 -10.58
CA ILE A 13 24.72 25.29 -10.08
C ILE A 13 25.01 24.03 -9.30
N VAL A 14 25.89 23.14 -9.76
CA VAL A 14 26.27 21.91 -9.03
C VAL A 14 26.93 22.24 -7.69
N LEU A 15 27.81 23.27 -7.65
CA LEU A 15 28.43 23.73 -6.42
C LEU A 15 27.41 24.28 -5.41
N ILE A 16 26.40 25.02 -5.85
CA ILE A 16 25.32 25.51 -4.97
C ILE A 16 24.51 24.32 -4.37
N ILE A 17 24.17 23.33 -5.19
CA ILE A 17 23.42 22.13 -4.71
C ILE A 17 24.23 21.36 -3.65
N VAL A 18 25.54 21.21 -3.86
CA VAL A 18 26.42 20.52 -2.88
C VAL A 18 26.54 21.31 -1.57
N VAL A 19 26.66 22.66 -1.66
CA VAL A 19 26.76 23.51 -0.46
C VAL A 19 25.44 23.54 0.32
N VAL A 20 24.30 23.63 -0.38
CA VAL A 20 22.97 23.60 0.27
C VAL A 20 22.72 22.23 0.89
N GLY A 21 23.04 21.13 0.19
CA GLY A 21 22.95 19.77 0.74
C GLY A 21 23.83 19.58 1.98
N PHE A 22 25.05 20.13 1.99
CA PHE A 22 25.95 20.04 3.15
C PHE A 22 25.45 20.90 4.33
N LEU A 23 24.86 22.07 4.09
CA LEU A 23 24.28 22.91 5.14
C LEU A 23 23.03 22.29 5.76
N VAL A 24 22.18 21.63 4.95
CA VAL A 24 21.01 20.87 5.44
C VAL A 24 21.48 19.67 6.26
N TYR A 25 22.47 18.91 5.79
CA TYR A 25 23.04 17.78 6.52
C TYR A 25 23.67 18.23 7.86
N ARG A 26 24.39 19.36 7.90
CA ARG A 26 25.01 19.90 9.12
C ARG A 26 23.97 20.39 10.14
N ASN A 27 22.85 20.97 9.71
CA ASN A 27 21.75 21.37 10.59
C ASN A 27 20.98 20.17 11.15
N PHE A 28 20.90 19.07 10.39
CA PHE A 28 20.28 17.83 10.87
C PHE A 28 21.17 17.09 11.88
N SER A 29 22.51 17.12 11.71
CA SER A 29 23.46 16.49 12.65
C SER A 29 23.69 17.27 13.95
N ALA A 30 23.29 18.54 14.01
CA ALA A 30 23.53 19.38 15.20
C ALA A 30 22.42 19.32 16.28
N LYS A 31 21.39 18.49 16.09
CA LYS A 31 20.37 18.18 17.10
C LYS A 31 20.61 16.80 17.74
N SER A 32 21.81 16.54 18.24
CA SER A 32 22.01 15.49 19.22
C SER A 32 21.61 16.03 20.60
N VAL A 33 20.50 15.52 21.11
CA VAL A 33 19.99 15.77 22.45
C VAL A 33 21.05 15.32 23.45
N GLY A 34 21.50 16.27 24.32
CA GLY A 34 22.35 15.97 25.46
C GLY A 34 21.60 15.05 26.42
N ILE A 35 22.17 13.87 26.67
CA ILE A 35 21.70 12.95 27.70
C ILE A 35 22.28 13.44 29.03
N ASP A 36 21.42 13.89 29.93
CA ASP A 36 21.73 14.17 31.32
C ASP A 36 21.79 12.83 32.10
N PRO A 37 22.91 12.44 32.74
CA PRO A 37 23.06 11.11 33.33
C PRO A 37 22.36 10.93 34.69
N ASN A 38 21.40 11.79 35.06
CA ASN A 38 20.81 11.72 36.41
C ASN A 38 19.28 11.79 36.43
N THR A 39 18.59 11.01 35.59
CA THR A 39 17.15 10.80 35.75
C THR A 39 16.89 9.33 36.01
N THR A 40 16.56 9.05 37.26
CA THR A 40 16.14 7.74 37.77
C THR A 40 14.87 7.25 37.08
N ASN A 41 14.92 5.98 36.65
CA ASN A 41 13.84 5.04 36.36
C ASN A 41 12.40 5.52 36.63
N GLU A 42 11.72 5.96 35.57
CA GLU A 42 10.29 5.67 35.45
C GLU A 42 10.09 4.61 34.38
N LYS A 43 9.55 3.47 34.82
CA LYS A 43 9.11 2.36 34.01
C LYS A 43 8.19 2.89 32.90
N GLY A 44 8.70 2.93 31.68
CA GLY A 44 7.90 3.19 30.50
C GLY A 44 6.74 2.18 30.47
N LYS A 45 5.54 2.67 30.62
CA LYS A 45 4.32 1.98 30.24
C LYS A 45 4.46 1.74 28.73
N GLU A 46 4.77 0.53 28.30
CA GLU A 46 4.46 0.08 26.95
C GLU A 46 2.95 0.26 26.78
N GLY A 47 2.57 1.35 26.16
CA GLY A 47 1.23 1.53 25.66
C GLY A 47 1.05 0.60 24.47
N THR A 48 0.55 -0.60 24.71
CA THR A 48 -0.12 -1.38 23.67
C THR A 48 -1.32 -0.55 23.24
N THR A 49 -1.13 0.28 22.23
CA THR A 49 -2.23 0.94 21.55
C THR A 49 -2.98 -0.18 20.84
N SER A 50 -4.09 -0.60 21.41
CA SER A 50 -5.00 -1.51 20.72
C SER A 50 -5.47 -0.81 19.45
N LEU A 51 -5.46 -1.52 18.33
CA LEU A 51 -6.02 -1.01 17.07
C LEU A 51 -7.46 -0.53 17.35
N ASP A 52 -7.72 0.73 17.00
CA ASP A 52 -9.09 1.26 17.02
C ASP A 52 -9.81 0.81 15.74
N SER A 53 -10.64 -0.22 15.86
CA SER A 53 -11.35 -0.78 14.70
C SER A 53 -12.29 0.21 14.01
N SER A 54 -12.72 1.29 14.69
CA SER A 54 -13.52 2.35 14.07
C SER A 54 -12.72 3.21 13.09
N LYS A 55 -11.38 3.07 13.10
CA LYS A 55 -10.44 3.75 12.21
C LYS A 55 -9.79 2.82 11.19
N VAL A 56 -10.36 1.64 10.99
CA VAL A 56 -9.87 0.62 10.05
C VAL A 56 -10.81 0.48 8.87
N LEU A 57 -10.24 0.49 7.68
CA LEU A 57 -10.91 0.10 6.45
C LEU A 57 -10.24 -1.14 5.88
N VAL A 58 -11.02 -2.16 5.53
CA VAL A 58 -10.58 -3.28 4.70
C VAL A 58 -11.24 -3.14 3.34
N VAL A 59 -10.49 -2.65 2.37
CA VAL A 59 -10.96 -2.43 1.00
C VAL A 59 -10.30 -3.43 0.06
N TYR A 60 -11.06 -3.98 -0.89
CA TYR A 60 -10.53 -4.99 -1.80
C TYR A 60 -11.19 -5.00 -3.17
N PHE A 61 -10.39 -5.34 -4.19
CA PHE A 61 -10.85 -5.73 -5.51
C PHE A 61 -10.74 -7.25 -5.68
N SER A 62 -11.77 -7.90 -6.20
CA SER A 62 -11.77 -9.36 -6.43
C SER A 62 -12.73 -9.77 -7.51
N GLN A 63 -12.25 -10.51 -8.52
CA GLN A 63 -13.09 -11.03 -9.59
C GLN A 63 -13.40 -12.53 -9.42
N GLY A 64 -12.41 -13.32 -9.01
CA GLY A 64 -12.56 -14.78 -8.79
C GLY A 64 -12.88 -15.18 -7.35
N GLY A 65 -13.07 -14.23 -6.42
CA GLY A 65 -13.46 -14.49 -5.03
C GLY A 65 -12.30 -14.84 -4.07
N ASN A 66 -11.10 -15.19 -4.54
CA ASN A 66 -9.99 -15.56 -3.64
C ASN A 66 -9.54 -14.37 -2.77
N THR A 67 -9.34 -13.19 -3.37
CA THR A 67 -9.00 -11.99 -2.61
C THR A 67 -10.12 -11.59 -1.65
N GLN A 68 -11.39 -11.74 -2.04
CA GLN A 68 -12.52 -11.51 -1.15
C GLN A 68 -12.49 -12.41 0.08
N LYS A 69 -12.19 -13.70 -0.08
CA LYS A 69 -12.04 -14.63 1.06
C LYS A 69 -10.93 -14.21 2.00
N LEU A 70 -9.77 -13.80 1.44
CA LEU A 70 -8.65 -13.30 2.23
C LEU A 70 -9.01 -12.00 2.96
N ALA A 71 -9.63 -11.05 2.26
CA ALA A 71 -10.11 -9.80 2.84
C ALA A 71 -11.09 -10.05 4.00
N LYS A 72 -11.99 -11.01 3.85
CA LYS A 72 -12.94 -11.38 4.91
C LYS A 72 -12.23 -11.96 6.14
N LEU A 73 -11.24 -12.84 5.95
CA LEU A 73 -10.44 -13.38 7.06
C LEU A 73 -9.71 -12.27 7.83
N ILE A 74 -9.17 -11.27 7.13
CA ILE A 74 -8.50 -10.12 7.73
C ILE A 74 -9.51 -9.27 8.49
N SER A 75 -10.62 -8.86 7.84
CA SER A 75 -11.66 -8.03 8.44
C SER A 75 -12.25 -8.65 9.71
N ASP A 76 -12.45 -9.98 9.74
CA ASP A 76 -12.96 -10.68 10.94
C ASP A 76 -12.01 -10.58 12.15
N LYS A 77 -10.73 -10.29 11.92
CA LYS A 77 -9.72 -10.19 12.97
C LYS A 77 -9.41 -8.75 13.39
N VAL A 78 -9.38 -7.83 12.44
CA VAL A 78 -9.04 -6.43 12.72
C VAL A 78 -10.29 -5.57 12.98
N GLY A 79 -11.46 -6.00 12.53
CA GLY A 79 -12.69 -5.21 12.54
C GLY A 79 -12.69 -4.13 11.47
N GLY A 80 -13.49 -3.08 11.69
CA GLY A 80 -13.61 -1.93 10.78
C GLY A 80 -14.58 -2.16 9.62
N ASP A 81 -14.60 -1.18 8.72
CA ASP A 81 -15.45 -1.21 7.55
C ASP A 81 -14.90 -2.16 6.48
N PHE A 82 -15.81 -2.84 5.78
CA PHE A 82 -15.47 -3.86 4.78
C PHE A 82 -16.07 -3.50 3.43
N VAL A 83 -15.25 -3.05 2.49
CA VAL A 83 -15.70 -2.42 1.25
C VAL A 83 -15.09 -3.13 0.03
N ARG A 84 -15.93 -3.44 -0.95
CA ARG A 84 -15.50 -3.99 -2.24
C ARG A 84 -15.35 -2.88 -3.27
N ILE A 85 -14.20 -2.84 -3.93
CA ILE A 85 -14.00 -2.03 -5.13
C ILE A 85 -14.69 -2.73 -6.30
N GLU A 86 -15.56 -2.02 -6.96
CA GLU A 86 -16.23 -2.46 -8.18
C GLU A 86 -16.06 -1.43 -9.29
N THR A 87 -15.97 -1.90 -10.52
CA THR A 87 -15.92 -1.05 -11.71
C THR A 87 -17.30 -0.85 -12.31
N VAL A 88 -17.50 0.30 -12.96
CA VAL A 88 -18.74 0.57 -13.72
C VAL A 88 -18.85 -0.43 -14.87
N GLN A 89 -17.76 -0.66 -15.61
CA GLN A 89 -17.69 -1.73 -16.59
C GLN A 89 -17.45 -3.07 -15.89
N THR A 90 -18.33 -4.03 -16.11
CA THR A 90 -18.22 -5.36 -15.53
C THR A 90 -17.14 -6.19 -16.24
N TYR A 91 -16.24 -6.78 -15.46
CA TYR A 91 -15.26 -7.76 -15.96
C TYR A 91 -15.92 -9.11 -16.26
N PRO A 92 -15.40 -9.85 -17.27
CA PRO A 92 -15.80 -11.22 -17.51
C PRO A 92 -15.64 -12.12 -16.28
N ASN A 93 -16.52 -13.09 -16.11
CA ASN A 93 -16.40 -14.07 -15.03
C ASN A 93 -15.20 -15.01 -15.31
N PRO A 94 -14.20 -15.08 -14.41
CA PRO A 94 -13.00 -15.90 -14.62
C PRO A 94 -13.27 -17.41 -14.66
N GLU A 95 -14.38 -17.90 -14.09
CA GLU A 95 -14.73 -19.31 -14.12
C GLU A 95 -15.23 -19.78 -15.50
N THR A 96 -15.82 -18.87 -16.27
CA THR A 96 -16.40 -19.19 -17.58
C THR A 96 -15.66 -18.52 -18.74
N ASN A 97 -15.07 -17.35 -18.54
CA ASN A 97 -14.49 -16.51 -19.58
C ASN A 97 -13.08 -16.01 -19.19
N TYR A 98 -12.23 -16.90 -18.69
CA TYR A 98 -10.89 -16.55 -18.20
C TYR A 98 -10.03 -15.82 -19.26
N ASN A 99 -10.03 -16.30 -20.50
CA ASN A 99 -9.22 -15.70 -21.56
C ASN A 99 -9.67 -14.27 -21.88
N GLU A 100 -10.97 -14.02 -21.93
CA GLU A 100 -11.52 -12.68 -22.17
C GLU A 100 -11.16 -11.72 -21.04
N LEU A 101 -11.24 -12.17 -19.79
CA LEU A 101 -10.77 -11.39 -18.64
C LEU A 101 -9.27 -11.09 -18.73
N ALA A 102 -8.46 -12.09 -19.06
CA ALA A 102 -7.02 -11.94 -19.17
C ALA A 102 -6.62 -10.97 -20.29
N ASP A 103 -7.27 -11.06 -21.46
CA ASP A 103 -7.03 -10.15 -22.58
C ASP A 103 -7.47 -8.71 -22.26
N MET A 104 -8.61 -8.54 -21.60
CA MET A 104 -9.10 -7.23 -21.14
C MET A 104 -8.13 -6.60 -20.15
N ALA A 105 -7.74 -7.33 -19.10
CA ALA A 105 -6.79 -6.87 -18.10
C ALA A 105 -5.41 -6.54 -18.69
N LYS A 106 -4.95 -7.35 -19.69
CA LYS A 106 -3.72 -7.07 -20.41
C LYS A 106 -3.79 -5.79 -21.22
N LYS A 107 -4.90 -5.57 -21.92
CA LYS A 107 -5.11 -4.35 -22.72
C LYS A 107 -5.13 -3.12 -21.83
N GLU A 108 -5.85 -3.16 -20.72
CA GLU A 108 -5.90 -2.06 -19.74
C GLU A 108 -4.50 -1.71 -19.23
N ARG A 109 -3.72 -2.72 -18.82
CA ARG A 109 -2.35 -2.53 -18.36
C ARG A 109 -1.46 -1.93 -19.46
N ASP A 110 -1.50 -2.48 -20.67
CA ASP A 110 -0.62 -2.05 -21.78
C ASP A 110 -0.93 -0.62 -22.24
N ASN A 111 -2.16 -0.16 -22.03
CA ASN A 111 -2.62 1.21 -22.33
C ASN A 111 -2.58 2.15 -21.13
N ASP A 112 -2.17 1.68 -19.94
CA ASP A 112 -2.24 2.42 -18.67
C ASP A 112 -3.63 3.02 -18.42
N GLU A 113 -4.69 2.23 -18.67
CA GLU A 113 -6.09 2.66 -18.52
C GLU A 113 -6.44 2.86 -17.03
N ARG A 114 -7.45 3.71 -16.79
CA ARG A 114 -8.04 3.95 -15.46
C ARG A 114 -9.53 3.60 -15.51
N PRO A 115 -9.88 2.30 -15.34
CA PRO A 115 -11.27 1.88 -15.34
C PRO A 115 -12.07 2.64 -14.30
N GLU A 116 -13.23 3.17 -14.69
CA GLU A 116 -14.12 3.92 -13.81
C GLU A 116 -14.64 3.01 -12.69
N LEU A 117 -14.52 3.48 -11.45
CA LEU A 117 -15.02 2.79 -10.26
C LEU A 117 -16.47 3.22 -9.98
N LYS A 118 -17.25 2.30 -9.43
CA LYS A 118 -18.50 2.67 -8.77
C LYS A 118 -18.17 3.46 -7.49
N ASP A 119 -19.08 4.31 -7.07
CA ASP A 119 -18.96 5.01 -5.79
C ASP A 119 -18.87 3.99 -4.65
N LEU A 120 -17.85 4.15 -3.81
CA LEU A 120 -17.60 3.26 -2.68
C LEU A 120 -18.34 3.72 -1.40
N ASP A 121 -18.94 4.92 -1.42
CA ASP A 121 -19.63 5.54 -0.28
C ASP A 121 -18.73 5.58 0.99
N ILE A 122 -17.44 5.92 0.80
CA ILE A 122 -16.45 6.07 1.87
C ILE A 122 -15.85 7.47 1.87
N ASN A 123 -15.53 7.96 3.06
CA ASN A 123 -14.65 9.10 3.25
C ASN A 123 -13.33 8.60 3.86
N LEU A 124 -12.23 8.64 3.10
CA LEU A 124 -10.96 8.08 3.55
C LEU A 124 -10.38 8.81 4.78
N ASP A 125 -10.79 10.07 5.04
CA ASP A 125 -10.38 10.82 6.23
C ASP A 125 -10.87 10.19 7.54
N ASP A 126 -11.88 9.33 7.49
CA ASP A 126 -12.41 8.65 8.66
C ASP A 126 -11.52 7.50 9.14
N TYR A 127 -10.50 7.10 8.33
CA TYR A 127 -9.66 5.94 8.59
C TYR A 127 -8.18 6.32 8.77
N ASP A 128 -7.51 5.66 9.71
CA ASP A 128 -6.07 5.79 9.92
C ASP A 128 -5.30 4.61 9.31
N THR A 129 -5.91 3.43 9.27
CA THR A 129 -5.33 2.18 8.74
C THR A 129 -6.22 1.59 7.66
N ILE A 130 -5.62 1.37 6.48
CA ILE A 130 -6.32 0.87 5.31
C ILE A 130 -5.66 -0.42 4.83
N PHE A 131 -6.35 -1.55 5.02
CA PHE A 131 -5.98 -2.83 4.42
C PHE A 131 -6.45 -2.85 2.98
N VAL A 132 -5.51 -2.99 2.04
CA VAL A 132 -5.80 -2.90 0.59
C VAL A 132 -5.54 -4.24 -0.09
N GLY A 133 -6.61 -4.88 -0.57
CA GLY A 133 -6.58 -6.22 -1.14
C GLY A 133 -6.80 -6.28 -2.64
N TYR A 134 -5.99 -7.08 -3.37
CA TYR A 134 -6.13 -7.24 -4.82
C TYR A 134 -5.54 -8.57 -5.31
N PRO A 135 -5.99 -9.08 -6.48
CA PRO A 135 -5.28 -10.15 -7.15
C PRO A 135 -4.09 -9.59 -7.95
N ILE A 136 -3.04 -10.39 -8.14
CA ILE A 136 -1.99 -10.01 -9.10
C ILE A 136 -2.48 -10.36 -10.51
N TRP A 137 -2.59 -9.32 -11.35
CA TRP A 137 -2.90 -9.46 -12.78
C TRP A 137 -1.70 -9.03 -13.63
N TRP A 138 -1.22 -9.94 -14.48
CA TRP A 138 -0.09 -9.65 -15.35
C TRP A 138 1.14 -9.05 -14.63
N TYR A 139 1.46 -9.61 -13.46
CA TYR A 139 2.59 -9.22 -12.60
C TYR A 139 2.52 -7.79 -12.04
N THR A 140 1.33 -7.22 -11.95
CA THR A 140 1.11 -5.89 -11.37
C THR A 140 -0.24 -5.82 -10.64
N LEU A 141 -0.54 -4.66 -10.07
CA LEU A 141 -1.88 -4.31 -9.61
C LEU A 141 -2.87 -4.34 -10.78
N PRO A 142 -4.12 -4.80 -10.60
CA PRO A 142 -5.18 -4.56 -11.56
C PRO A 142 -5.40 -3.06 -11.78
N MET A 143 -5.73 -2.65 -13.01
CA MET A 143 -5.88 -1.22 -13.31
C MET A 143 -6.95 -0.49 -12.48
N PRO A 144 -8.06 -1.11 -12.02
CA PRO A 144 -8.95 -0.51 -11.04
C PRO A 144 -8.28 -0.09 -9.73
N MET A 145 -7.19 -0.76 -9.32
CA MET A 145 -6.45 -0.36 -8.11
C MET A 145 -5.68 0.93 -8.32
N TYR A 146 -5.13 1.15 -9.53
CA TYR A 146 -4.52 2.44 -9.87
C TYR A 146 -5.57 3.55 -9.85
N THR A 147 -6.78 3.32 -10.39
CA THR A 147 -7.89 4.29 -10.28
C THR A 147 -8.22 4.59 -8.82
N PHE A 148 -8.24 3.57 -7.95
CA PHE A 148 -8.50 3.74 -6.52
C PHE A 148 -7.45 4.64 -5.86
N PHE A 149 -6.17 4.39 -6.09
CA PHE A 149 -5.09 5.22 -5.56
C PHE A 149 -5.07 6.62 -6.16
N ASP A 150 -5.41 6.80 -7.46
CA ASP A 150 -5.55 8.12 -8.08
C ASP A 150 -6.74 8.93 -7.54
N THR A 151 -7.75 8.28 -6.96
CA THR A 151 -9.01 8.91 -6.54
C THR A 151 -8.98 9.40 -5.09
N TYR A 152 -8.29 8.68 -4.20
CA TYR A 152 -8.30 8.93 -2.76
C TYR A 152 -6.94 9.44 -2.27
N ASP A 153 -6.94 10.31 -1.25
CA ASP A 153 -5.72 10.81 -0.60
C ASP A 153 -5.31 9.89 0.56
N PHE A 154 -4.16 9.26 0.44
CA PHE A 154 -3.57 8.38 1.44
C PHE A 154 -2.51 9.06 2.32
N SER A 155 -2.34 10.38 2.20
CA SER A 155 -1.37 11.11 3.01
C SER A 155 -1.60 10.88 4.51
N GLU A 156 -0.51 10.59 5.23
CA GLU A 156 -0.50 10.30 6.68
C GLU A 156 -1.24 9.00 7.07
N LYS A 157 -1.72 8.20 6.11
CA LYS A 157 -2.39 6.91 6.37
C LYS A 157 -1.39 5.76 6.46
N THR A 158 -1.79 4.70 7.14
CA THR A 158 -1.10 3.41 7.11
C THR A 158 -1.77 2.49 6.10
N ILE A 159 -1.06 2.11 5.04
CA ILE A 159 -1.52 1.15 4.04
C ILE A 159 -0.94 -0.22 4.37
N VAL A 160 -1.81 -1.23 4.44
CA VAL A 160 -1.44 -2.61 4.72
C VAL A 160 -1.87 -3.47 3.52
N PRO A 161 -0.98 -3.70 2.54
CA PRO A 161 -1.35 -4.39 1.33
C PRO A 161 -1.48 -5.90 1.56
N PHE A 162 -2.41 -6.53 0.86
CA PHE A 162 -2.48 -7.98 0.77
C PHE A 162 -2.96 -8.41 -0.62
N ASN A 163 -2.46 -9.55 -1.10
CA ASN A 163 -2.82 -9.99 -2.44
C ASN A 163 -3.00 -11.49 -2.55
N THR A 164 -3.73 -11.89 -3.59
CA THR A 164 -3.74 -13.26 -4.08
C THR A 164 -3.05 -13.36 -5.44
N HIS A 165 -2.34 -14.47 -5.70
CA HIS A 165 -1.55 -14.67 -6.91
C HIS A 165 -1.58 -16.13 -7.36
N GLU A 166 -1.10 -16.43 -8.58
CA GLU A 166 -0.95 -17.80 -9.09
C GLU A 166 0.52 -18.20 -9.31
N GLY A 167 1.42 -17.67 -8.47
CA GLY A 167 2.84 -18.03 -8.47
C GLY A 167 3.81 -16.84 -8.52
N SER A 168 3.31 -15.60 -8.65
CA SER A 168 4.14 -14.37 -8.72
C SER A 168 4.52 -13.78 -7.37
N GLY A 169 3.98 -14.30 -6.25
CA GLY A 169 4.08 -13.61 -4.97
C GLY A 169 3.34 -12.28 -5.01
N ASP A 170 3.93 -11.25 -4.43
CA ASP A 170 3.43 -9.88 -4.50
C ASP A 170 3.67 -9.19 -5.86
N GLY A 171 4.53 -9.75 -6.72
CA GLY A 171 4.85 -9.21 -8.03
C GLY A 171 5.52 -7.82 -8.01
N GLY A 172 6.10 -7.39 -6.87
CA GLY A 172 6.67 -6.05 -6.68
C GLY A 172 5.62 -4.96 -6.50
N THR A 173 4.38 -5.35 -6.21
CA THR A 173 3.27 -4.39 -6.09
C THR A 173 3.31 -3.59 -4.79
N TYR A 174 3.92 -4.10 -3.72
CA TYR A 174 4.07 -3.35 -2.47
C TYR A 174 5.00 -2.15 -2.65
N GLU A 175 6.15 -2.34 -3.30
CA GLU A 175 7.02 -1.22 -3.70
C GLU A 175 6.34 -0.24 -4.68
N THR A 176 5.44 -0.77 -5.53
CA THR A 176 4.67 0.07 -6.45
C THR A 176 3.73 0.99 -5.67
N ILE A 177 3.04 0.47 -4.65
CA ILE A 177 2.19 1.27 -3.76
C ILE A 177 3.01 2.32 -3.00
N GLU A 178 4.17 1.96 -2.43
CA GLU A 178 5.06 2.90 -1.76
C GLU A 178 5.48 4.08 -2.67
N LYS A 179 5.76 3.80 -3.94
CA LYS A 179 6.13 4.82 -4.91
C LYS A 179 4.94 5.70 -5.33
N PHE A 180 3.75 5.11 -5.35
CA PHE A 180 2.51 5.80 -5.73
C PHE A 180 2.04 6.71 -4.60
N GLU A 181 2.17 6.25 -3.35
CA GLU A 181 1.72 6.93 -2.13
C GLU A 181 2.90 7.31 -1.21
N PRO A 182 3.78 8.22 -1.64
CA PRO A 182 5.02 8.54 -0.92
C PRO A 182 4.78 9.24 0.43
N ASN A 183 3.56 9.74 0.68
CA ASN A 183 3.16 10.38 1.93
C ASN A 183 2.41 9.43 2.88
N ALA A 184 2.17 8.18 2.47
CA ALA A 184 1.62 7.13 3.32
C ALA A 184 2.73 6.28 3.94
N THR A 185 2.39 5.54 5.01
CA THR A 185 3.24 4.49 5.55
C THR A 185 2.75 3.15 5.02
N VAL A 186 3.52 2.50 4.14
CA VAL A 186 3.18 1.17 3.63
C VAL A 186 3.87 0.11 4.47
N LEU A 187 3.10 -0.81 5.05
CA LEU A 187 3.62 -1.90 5.88
C LEU A 187 3.90 -3.15 5.03
N GLU A 188 4.57 -4.13 5.66
CA GLU A 188 4.82 -5.44 5.03
C GLU A 188 3.50 -6.13 4.68
N GLY A 189 3.35 -6.52 3.42
CA GLY A 189 2.11 -7.11 2.91
C GLY A 189 2.04 -8.63 3.07
N LEU A 190 0.84 -9.19 2.84
CA LEU A 190 0.59 -10.62 2.84
C LEU A 190 0.24 -11.11 1.44
N ALA A 191 1.07 -11.99 0.86
CA ALA A 191 0.79 -12.66 -0.41
C ALA A 191 0.36 -14.12 -0.19
N ILE A 192 -0.81 -14.51 -0.71
CA ILE A 192 -1.31 -15.88 -0.66
C ILE A 192 -1.62 -16.39 -2.07
N ARG A 193 -1.19 -17.61 -2.38
CA ARG A 193 -1.55 -18.23 -3.65
C ARG A 193 -3.06 -18.48 -3.72
N GLY A 194 -3.71 -18.10 -4.81
CA GLY A 194 -5.16 -18.22 -4.98
C GLY A 194 -5.68 -19.65 -4.78
N GLY A 195 -4.94 -20.66 -5.30
CA GLY A 195 -5.28 -22.06 -5.07
C GLY A 195 -5.26 -22.49 -3.60
N ASP A 196 -4.44 -21.85 -2.76
CA ASP A 196 -4.36 -22.15 -1.33
C ASP A 196 -5.59 -21.61 -0.55
N MET A 197 -6.35 -20.69 -1.14
CA MET A 197 -7.59 -20.16 -0.55
C MET A 197 -8.74 -21.19 -0.49
N ALA A 198 -8.55 -22.38 -1.05
CA ALA A 198 -9.43 -23.52 -0.83
C ALA A 198 -9.25 -24.15 0.58
N ASN A 199 -8.12 -23.87 1.23
CA ASN A 199 -7.78 -24.33 2.57
C ASN A 199 -7.86 -23.18 3.59
N ASP A 200 -7.89 -23.50 4.86
CA ASP A 200 -7.86 -22.50 5.93
C ASP A 200 -6.51 -21.78 5.95
N GLN A 201 -6.54 -20.46 5.83
CA GLN A 201 -5.39 -19.56 5.89
C GLN A 201 -5.33 -18.74 7.19
N SER A 202 -6.20 -19.02 8.15
CA SER A 202 -6.33 -18.26 9.41
C SER A 202 -5.00 -18.11 10.14
N SER A 203 -4.21 -19.19 10.24
CA SER A 203 -2.91 -19.14 10.93
C SER A 203 -1.89 -18.23 10.25
N LYS A 204 -1.88 -18.17 8.91
CA LYS A 204 -0.98 -17.23 8.19
C LYS A 204 -1.39 -15.79 8.40
N VAL A 205 -2.71 -15.52 8.35
CA VAL A 205 -3.26 -14.19 8.63
C VAL A 205 -2.99 -13.77 10.07
N ASP A 206 -3.19 -14.68 11.04
CA ASP A 206 -2.91 -14.39 12.46
C ASP A 206 -1.45 -14.04 12.70
N ASN A 207 -0.52 -14.83 12.18
CA ASN A 207 0.92 -14.58 12.34
C ASN A 207 1.29 -13.22 11.73
N TRP A 208 0.88 -12.94 10.50
CA TRP A 208 1.14 -11.68 9.83
C TRP A 208 0.57 -10.48 10.61
N LEU A 209 -0.68 -10.55 11.09
CA LEU A 209 -1.29 -9.48 11.87
C LEU A 209 -0.63 -9.29 13.24
N LYS A 210 -0.12 -10.38 13.86
CA LYS A 210 0.68 -10.31 15.09
C LYS A 210 2.04 -9.67 14.86
N ASP A 211 2.74 -10.05 13.79
CA ASP A 211 4.04 -9.49 13.42
C ASP A 211 3.93 -7.98 13.17
N LEU A 212 2.81 -7.52 12.60
CA LEU A 212 2.49 -6.10 12.42
C LEU A 212 1.94 -5.41 13.68
N GLY A 213 1.62 -6.15 14.74
CA GLY A 213 1.10 -5.62 16.00
C GLY A 213 -0.39 -5.27 16.00
N PHE A 214 -1.17 -5.73 15.03
CA PHE A 214 -2.59 -5.45 14.94
C PHE A 214 -3.44 -6.36 15.86
N ILE A 215 -2.98 -7.55 16.15
CA ILE A 215 -3.63 -8.49 17.09
C ILE A 215 -2.61 -9.08 18.07
N LYS A 216 -3.09 -9.72 19.16
CA LYS A 216 -2.26 -10.34 20.22
C LYS A 216 -1.96 -11.82 19.95
#